data_6a6fed76f2b1a62c9ac1727968a62a4e
#
_entry.id   6a6fed76f2b1a62c9ac1727968a62a4e
#
_cell.length_a   1.000
_cell.length_b   1.000
_cell.length_c   1.000
_cell.angle_alpha   90.00
_cell.angle_beta   90.00
_cell.angle_gamma   90.00
#
_symmetry.space_group_name_H-M   'P 1'
#
loop_
_entity.id
_entity.type
_entity.pdbx_description
1 polymer ?
#
loop_
_entity_poly.entity_id
_entity_poly.type
_entity_poly.pdbx_seq_one_letter_code
_entity_poly.pdbx_strand_id
1 'polypeptide(L)'
;MPDGKPALTPADLEAISDRTVTHYDLAAESFWAGTHDHDVSQNIAALLDHLEGQPPFNILDFGCGPGRDLLTFQRLGHRPVGLDGSARFVEMARELTGCEVLQQDFLSLDLPAARFDGIFANASLFHVPRQELPRVLRELRASLKPGGVLFSSNPRGDDVEGWSGNRYGVHFRLATWRSLLTDAGFVELAHYYRPEGLPREQQPWIASVWRRDADAADASR
;
A
#
# COMPACT_ATOMS: atom_id res chain seq x y z
N MET A 1 -18.33 14.61 -6.60
CA MET A 1 -18.78 13.26 -6.21
C MET A 1 -19.54 12.68 -7.39
N PRO A 2 -19.01 11.71 -8.18
CA PRO A 2 -19.69 11.24 -9.40
C PRO A 2 -20.91 10.34 -9.17
N ASP A 3 -21.08 9.76 -7.97
CA ASP A 3 -22.03 8.63 -7.80
C ASP A 3 -23.22 8.91 -6.87
N GLY A 4 -23.48 10.15 -6.45
CA GLY A 4 -24.67 10.52 -5.65
C GLY A 4 -24.80 9.78 -4.31
N LYS A 5 -23.82 9.00 -3.90
CA LYS A 5 -23.80 8.35 -2.57
C LYS A 5 -23.46 9.39 -1.49
N PRO A 6 -24.12 9.34 -0.31
CA PRO A 6 -23.74 10.21 0.79
C PRO A 6 -22.29 9.92 1.22
N ALA A 7 -21.60 10.95 1.74
CA ALA A 7 -20.29 10.77 2.34
C ALA A 7 -20.38 9.83 3.55
N LEU A 8 -19.36 8.98 3.72
CA LEU A 8 -19.24 8.12 4.88
C LEU A 8 -19.05 8.98 6.14
N THR A 9 -19.79 8.67 7.19
CA THR A 9 -19.60 9.31 8.49
C THR A 9 -18.37 8.74 9.22
N PRO A 10 -17.85 9.42 10.26
CA PRO A 10 -16.77 8.84 11.08
C PRO A 10 -17.11 7.45 11.64
N ALA A 11 -18.36 7.21 12.04
CA ALA A 11 -18.80 5.89 12.52
C ALA A 11 -18.83 4.84 11.40
N ASP A 12 -19.16 5.23 10.15
CA ASP A 12 -19.07 4.31 9.00
C ASP A 12 -17.62 3.93 8.71
N LEU A 13 -16.71 4.89 8.78
CA LEU A 13 -15.27 4.68 8.57
C LEU A 13 -14.69 3.75 9.63
N GLU A 14 -15.00 3.97 10.90
CA GLU A 14 -14.60 3.11 12.01
C GLU A 14 -15.14 1.68 11.81
N ALA A 15 -16.41 1.52 11.51
CA ALA A 15 -17.01 0.21 11.27
C ALA A 15 -16.42 -0.52 10.06
N ILE A 16 -16.01 0.21 9.01
CA ILE A 16 -15.32 -0.34 7.84
C ILE A 16 -13.95 -0.87 8.23
N SER A 17 -13.18 -0.09 8.98
CA SER A 17 -11.86 -0.48 9.45
C SER A 17 -11.94 -1.68 10.38
N ASP A 18 -12.70 -1.59 11.45
CA ASP A 18 -12.83 -2.63 12.47
C ASP A 18 -13.23 -3.98 11.87
N ARG A 19 -14.24 -3.98 10.99
CA ARG A 19 -14.72 -5.22 10.38
C ARG A 19 -13.69 -5.82 9.43
N THR A 20 -12.96 -4.99 8.68
CA THR A 20 -11.92 -5.45 7.75
C THR A 20 -10.72 -6.00 8.52
N VAL A 21 -10.26 -5.30 9.55
CA VAL A 21 -9.14 -5.73 10.41
C VAL A 21 -9.51 -7.01 11.16
N THR A 22 -10.69 -7.07 11.78
CA THR A 22 -11.18 -8.29 12.45
C THR A 22 -11.22 -9.49 11.52
N HIS A 23 -11.61 -9.32 10.25
CA HIS A 23 -11.57 -10.40 9.28
C HIS A 23 -10.15 -10.96 9.10
N TYR A 24 -9.15 -10.09 8.99
CA TYR A 24 -7.76 -10.51 8.81
C TYR A 24 -7.18 -11.11 10.09
N ASP A 25 -7.54 -10.62 11.27
CA ASP A 25 -7.15 -11.23 12.55
C ASP A 25 -7.65 -12.68 12.66
N LEU A 26 -8.91 -12.92 12.33
CA LEU A 26 -9.52 -14.25 12.39
C LEU A 26 -9.03 -15.19 11.30
N ALA A 27 -8.57 -14.68 10.19
CA ALA A 27 -8.13 -15.47 9.04
C ALA A 27 -6.60 -15.58 8.91
N ALA A 28 -5.83 -15.12 9.90
CA ALA A 28 -4.39 -14.86 9.74
C ALA A 28 -3.60 -16.11 9.32
N GLU A 29 -3.81 -17.25 9.96
CA GLU A 29 -3.11 -18.50 9.64
C GLU A 29 -3.49 -19.02 8.25
N SER A 30 -4.78 -18.98 7.92
CA SER A 30 -5.26 -19.43 6.60
C SER A 30 -4.80 -18.48 5.49
N PHE A 31 -4.72 -17.16 5.76
CA PHE A 31 -4.16 -16.17 4.85
C PHE A 31 -2.67 -16.46 4.59
N TRP A 32 -1.89 -16.71 5.66
CA TRP A 32 -0.49 -17.09 5.52
C TRP A 32 -0.32 -18.35 4.70
N ALA A 33 -1.07 -19.41 5.03
CA ALA A 33 -1.01 -20.68 4.31
C ALA A 33 -1.32 -20.53 2.81
N GLY A 34 -2.20 -19.59 2.44
CA GLY A 34 -2.58 -19.35 1.05
C GLY A 34 -1.73 -18.31 0.30
N THR A 35 -0.80 -17.60 0.97
CA THR A 35 -0.11 -16.45 0.33
C THR A 35 1.40 -16.41 0.53
N HIS A 36 1.95 -17.21 1.45
CA HIS A 36 3.37 -17.13 1.82
C HIS A 36 4.34 -17.45 0.68
N ASP A 37 3.91 -18.23 -0.31
CA ASP A 37 4.68 -18.66 -1.49
C ASP A 37 4.32 -17.91 -2.77
N HIS A 38 3.43 -16.90 -2.70
CA HIS A 38 3.10 -16.11 -3.88
C HIS A 38 4.32 -15.34 -4.41
N ASP A 39 4.58 -15.46 -5.70
CA ASP A 39 5.65 -14.70 -6.35
C ASP A 39 5.24 -13.25 -6.56
N VAL A 40 5.93 -12.36 -5.85
CA VAL A 40 5.81 -10.89 -5.95
C VAL A 40 7.13 -10.23 -6.37
N SER A 41 8.08 -11.00 -6.88
CA SER A 41 9.41 -10.52 -7.29
C SER A 41 9.35 -9.36 -8.27
N GLN A 42 8.42 -9.40 -9.23
CA GLN A 42 8.18 -8.30 -10.17
C GLN A 42 7.79 -7.00 -9.45
N ASN A 43 6.93 -7.08 -8.42
CA ASN A 43 6.48 -5.91 -7.66
C ASN A 43 7.62 -5.33 -6.81
N ILE A 44 8.42 -6.21 -6.19
CA ILE A 44 9.60 -5.81 -5.40
C ILE A 44 10.64 -5.14 -6.30
N ALA A 45 10.96 -5.75 -7.44
CA ALA A 45 11.87 -5.17 -8.43
C ALA A 45 11.36 -3.81 -8.92
N ALA A 46 10.05 -3.68 -9.21
CA ALA A 46 9.46 -2.42 -9.64
C ALA A 46 9.62 -1.28 -8.62
N LEU A 47 9.62 -1.55 -7.31
CA LEU A 47 9.98 -0.53 -6.32
C LEU A 47 11.48 -0.25 -6.36
N LEU A 48 12.32 -1.30 -6.22
CA LEU A 48 13.76 -1.16 -6.00
C LEU A 48 14.48 -0.51 -7.19
N ASP A 49 14.08 -0.83 -8.42
CA ASP A 49 14.66 -0.29 -9.66
C ASP A 49 14.44 1.23 -9.83
N HIS A 50 13.48 1.80 -9.08
CA HIS A 50 13.18 3.23 -9.13
C HIS A 50 13.69 4.01 -7.91
N LEU A 51 14.28 3.32 -6.90
CA LEU A 51 14.93 4.00 -5.78
C LEU A 51 16.25 4.62 -6.21
N GLU A 52 16.49 5.85 -5.78
CA GLU A 52 17.74 6.57 -6.05
C GLU A 52 18.70 6.45 -4.86
N GLY A 53 20.03 6.50 -5.13
CA GLY A 53 21.06 6.39 -4.12
C GLY A 53 21.64 4.99 -4.00
N GLN A 54 22.18 4.68 -2.82
CA GLN A 54 22.83 3.40 -2.55
C GLN A 54 22.13 2.66 -1.40
N PRO A 55 21.92 1.34 -1.51
CA PRO A 55 21.41 0.55 -0.40
C PRO A 55 22.37 0.62 0.81
N PRO A 56 21.87 0.34 2.02
CA PRO A 56 20.52 -0.14 2.33
C PRO A 56 19.46 0.97 2.35
N PHE A 57 18.30 0.71 1.73
CA PHE A 57 17.15 1.61 1.75
C PHE A 57 16.24 1.35 2.97
N ASN A 58 15.64 2.41 3.51
CA ASN A 58 14.56 2.32 4.50
C ASN A 58 13.23 2.16 3.74
N ILE A 59 12.56 1.02 3.88
CA ILE A 59 11.35 0.69 3.13
C ILE A 59 10.19 0.47 4.11
N LEU A 60 9.08 1.18 3.91
CA LEU A 60 7.83 0.88 4.60
C LEU A 60 7.05 -0.15 3.79
N ASP A 61 6.76 -1.30 4.38
CA ASP A 61 5.80 -2.27 3.86
C ASP A 61 4.42 -1.94 4.45
N PHE A 62 3.59 -1.25 3.66
CA PHE A 62 2.29 -0.74 4.07
C PHE A 62 1.20 -1.79 3.82
N GLY A 63 0.67 -2.36 4.89
CA GLY A 63 -0.16 -3.56 4.88
C GLY A 63 0.70 -4.80 4.72
N CYS A 64 1.70 -4.94 5.60
CA CYS A 64 2.73 -5.99 5.51
C CYS A 64 2.19 -7.41 5.73
N GLY A 65 0.95 -7.53 6.23
CA GLY A 65 0.40 -8.83 6.59
C GLY A 65 1.33 -9.62 7.52
N PRO A 66 1.42 -10.95 7.37
CA PRO A 66 2.29 -11.81 8.18
C PRO A 66 3.81 -11.64 7.94
N GLY A 67 4.25 -10.70 7.07
CA GLY A 67 5.67 -10.34 6.96
C GLY A 67 6.46 -10.99 5.81
N ARG A 68 5.80 -11.61 4.81
CA ARG A 68 6.47 -12.23 3.66
C ARG A 68 7.38 -11.24 2.92
N ASP A 69 6.85 -10.05 2.61
CA ASP A 69 7.54 -9.05 1.81
C ASP A 69 8.62 -8.33 2.65
N LEU A 70 8.36 -8.11 3.94
CA LEU A 70 9.37 -7.65 4.92
C LEU A 70 10.59 -8.57 4.94
N LEU A 71 10.38 -9.90 5.04
CA LEU A 71 11.46 -10.88 5.05
C LEU A 71 12.27 -10.82 3.75
N THR A 72 11.60 -10.58 2.62
CA THR A 72 12.27 -10.46 1.32
C THR A 72 13.14 -9.20 1.26
N PHE A 73 12.63 -8.03 1.65
CA PHE A 73 13.44 -6.81 1.71
C PHE A 73 14.63 -6.93 2.67
N GLN A 74 14.44 -7.58 3.82
CA GLN A 74 15.53 -7.85 4.77
C GLN A 74 16.63 -8.75 4.14
N ARG A 75 16.24 -9.82 3.46
CA ARG A 75 17.19 -10.73 2.77
C ARG A 75 17.94 -10.05 1.63
N LEU A 76 17.34 -9.04 0.99
CA LEU A 76 17.99 -8.19 -0.01
C LEU A 76 18.92 -7.13 0.62
N GLY A 77 19.04 -7.09 1.96
CA GLY A 77 19.95 -6.20 2.67
C GLY A 77 19.39 -4.80 2.92
N HIS A 78 18.08 -4.60 2.78
CA HIS A 78 17.40 -3.34 3.11
C HIS A 78 16.98 -3.26 4.59
N ARG A 79 16.41 -2.13 4.98
CA ARG A 79 15.90 -1.85 6.34
C ARG A 79 14.38 -1.69 6.28
N PRO A 80 13.63 -2.80 6.20
CA PRO A 80 12.18 -2.73 6.14
C PRO A 80 11.58 -2.44 7.52
N VAL A 81 10.47 -1.69 7.48
CA VAL A 81 9.54 -1.47 8.60
C VAL A 81 8.17 -1.90 8.12
N GLY A 82 7.49 -2.75 8.87
CA GLY A 82 6.12 -3.15 8.56
C GLY A 82 5.10 -2.19 9.16
N LEU A 83 3.93 -2.12 8.55
CA LEU A 83 2.73 -1.52 9.12
C LEU A 83 1.52 -2.36 8.74
N ASP A 84 0.71 -2.72 9.73
CA ASP A 84 -0.58 -3.40 9.51
C ASP A 84 -1.57 -3.04 10.63
N GLY A 85 -2.87 -3.08 10.33
CA GLY A 85 -3.93 -2.88 11.31
C GLY A 85 -4.20 -4.13 12.16
N SER A 86 -4.01 -5.32 11.58
CA SER A 86 -4.27 -6.60 12.24
C SER A 86 -3.21 -6.89 13.32
N ALA A 87 -3.65 -7.02 14.57
CA ALA A 87 -2.76 -7.37 15.69
C ALA A 87 -2.10 -8.74 15.46
N ARG A 88 -2.84 -9.69 14.91
CA ARG A 88 -2.31 -11.03 14.64
C ARG A 88 -1.27 -11.03 13.53
N PHE A 89 -1.47 -10.27 12.44
CA PHE A 89 -0.46 -10.10 11.40
C PHE A 89 0.82 -9.42 11.94
N VAL A 90 0.67 -8.38 12.76
CA VAL A 90 1.80 -7.70 13.39
C VAL A 90 2.63 -8.64 14.24
N GLU A 91 1.98 -9.49 15.06
CA GLU A 91 2.65 -10.52 15.86
C GLU A 91 3.41 -11.50 14.97
N MET A 92 2.74 -12.10 13.96
CA MET A 92 3.34 -13.04 13.02
C MET A 92 4.53 -12.41 12.26
N ALA A 93 4.39 -11.17 11.79
CA ALA A 93 5.45 -10.48 11.07
C ALA A 93 6.68 -10.22 11.93
N ARG A 94 6.48 -9.82 13.21
CA ARG A 94 7.58 -9.66 14.18
C ARG A 94 8.28 -10.98 14.47
N GLU A 95 7.52 -12.04 14.69
CA GLU A 95 8.06 -13.38 14.93
C GLU A 95 8.86 -13.90 13.73
N LEU A 96 8.33 -13.71 12.52
CA LEU A 96 8.97 -14.19 11.29
C LEU A 96 10.26 -13.44 10.95
N THR A 97 10.30 -12.13 11.17
CA THR A 97 11.34 -11.27 10.59
C THR A 97 12.26 -10.62 11.63
N GLY A 98 11.78 -10.40 12.85
CA GLY A 98 12.45 -9.58 13.86
C GLY A 98 12.49 -8.08 13.51
N CYS A 99 11.81 -7.65 12.44
CA CYS A 99 11.74 -6.26 12.03
C CYS A 99 10.85 -5.41 12.94
N GLU A 100 11.04 -4.09 12.88
CA GLU A 100 10.06 -3.14 13.43
C GLU A 100 8.74 -3.29 12.66
N VAL A 101 7.62 -3.49 13.37
CA VAL A 101 6.28 -3.52 12.78
C VAL A 101 5.35 -2.64 13.60
N LEU A 102 4.79 -1.63 12.95
CA LEU A 102 3.84 -0.68 13.53
C LEU A 102 2.42 -1.25 13.43
N GLN A 103 1.72 -1.32 14.55
CA GLN A 103 0.30 -1.62 14.54
C GLN A 103 -0.47 -0.32 14.41
N GLN A 104 -0.97 -0.02 13.21
CA GLN A 104 -1.74 1.20 12.95
C GLN A 104 -2.87 0.93 11.96
N ASP A 105 -4.01 1.56 12.20
CA ASP A 105 -5.10 1.64 11.24
C ASP A 105 -4.70 2.56 10.07
N PHE A 106 -5.02 2.16 8.83
CA PHE A 106 -4.78 2.96 7.63
C PHE A 106 -5.54 4.31 7.65
N LEU A 107 -6.59 4.39 8.45
CA LEU A 107 -7.35 5.63 8.64
C LEU A 107 -6.83 6.50 9.79
N SER A 108 -5.79 6.07 10.52
CA SER A 108 -5.21 6.80 11.65
C SER A 108 -3.70 6.58 11.70
N LEU A 109 -2.99 7.13 10.70
CA LEU A 109 -1.54 6.97 10.57
C LEU A 109 -0.78 7.98 11.43
N ASP A 110 0.25 7.49 12.11
CA ASP A 110 1.27 8.27 12.80
C ASP A 110 2.66 7.85 12.27
N LEU A 111 3.02 8.39 11.11
CA LEU A 111 4.26 8.08 10.44
C LEU A 111 5.24 9.24 10.55
N PRO A 112 6.52 8.97 10.88
CA PRO A 112 7.54 10.02 10.90
C PRO A 112 7.78 10.58 9.51
N ALA A 113 7.89 11.91 9.42
CA ALA A 113 8.14 12.61 8.16
C ALA A 113 9.53 12.26 7.59
N ALA A 114 9.63 12.14 6.26
CA ALA A 114 10.86 11.94 5.51
C ALA A 114 11.75 10.79 6.03
N ARG A 115 11.13 9.70 6.48
CA ARG A 115 11.84 8.52 7.01
C ARG A 115 12.22 7.52 5.92
N PHE A 116 11.34 7.29 4.95
CA PHE A 116 11.42 6.18 4.01
C PHE A 116 11.97 6.59 2.65
N ASP A 117 12.83 5.75 2.09
CA ASP A 117 13.28 5.85 0.69
C ASP A 117 12.21 5.29 -0.24
N GLY A 118 11.51 4.23 0.19
CA GLY A 118 10.43 3.59 -0.53
C GLY A 118 9.26 3.18 0.37
N ILE A 119 8.06 3.17 -0.21
CA ILE A 119 6.85 2.58 0.38
C ILE A 119 6.38 1.48 -0.57
N PHE A 120 6.15 0.29 -0.03
CA PHE A 120 5.61 -0.86 -0.73
C PHE A 120 4.19 -1.13 -0.23
N ALA A 121 3.19 -0.77 -1.02
CA ALA A 121 1.76 -0.96 -0.71
C ALA A 121 1.18 -2.05 -1.63
N ASN A 122 1.59 -3.28 -1.40
CA ASN A 122 1.22 -4.42 -2.23
C ASN A 122 -0.10 -5.03 -1.78
N ALA A 123 -1.18 -4.76 -2.50
CA ALA A 123 -2.52 -5.24 -2.22
C ALA A 123 -3.08 -4.76 -0.84
N SER A 124 -2.86 -3.50 -0.51
CA SER A 124 -3.29 -2.91 0.76
C SER A 124 -4.12 -1.62 0.62
N LEU A 125 -3.68 -0.65 -0.19
CA LEU A 125 -4.33 0.66 -0.31
C LEU A 125 -5.78 0.60 -0.80
N PHE A 126 -6.18 -0.45 -1.48
CA PHE A 126 -7.57 -0.62 -1.92
C PHE A 126 -8.55 -0.86 -0.77
N HIS A 127 -8.07 -1.16 0.46
CA HIS A 127 -8.90 -1.25 1.67
C HIS A 127 -9.22 0.12 2.27
N VAL A 128 -8.53 1.17 1.87
CA VAL A 128 -8.84 2.53 2.29
C VAL A 128 -10.09 3.02 1.53
N PRO A 129 -11.16 3.44 2.21
CA PRO A 129 -12.31 4.06 1.56
C PRO A 129 -11.88 5.21 0.64
N ARG A 130 -12.47 5.29 -0.55
CA ARG A 130 -12.10 6.28 -1.57
C ARG A 130 -12.12 7.72 -1.05
N GLN A 131 -13.05 8.01 -0.13
CA GLN A 131 -13.17 9.30 0.53
C GLN A 131 -11.90 9.70 1.30
N GLU A 132 -11.22 8.73 1.92
CA GLU A 132 -10.05 8.93 2.78
C GLU A 132 -8.71 8.83 2.03
N LEU A 133 -8.69 8.23 0.84
CA LEU A 133 -7.47 8.06 0.05
C LEU A 133 -6.68 9.36 -0.15
N PRO A 134 -7.29 10.51 -0.48
CA PRO A 134 -6.53 11.74 -0.65
C PRO A 134 -5.75 12.17 0.60
N ARG A 135 -6.29 11.90 1.80
CA ARG A 135 -5.62 12.16 3.07
C ARG A 135 -4.50 11.15 3.31
N VAL A 136 -4.81 9.86 3.22
CA VAL A 136 -3.84 8.77 3.44
C VAL A 136 -2.65 8.88 2.48
N LEU A 137 -2.89 9.16 1.21
CA LEU A 137 -1.82 9.34 0.22
C LEU A 137 -0.91 10.54 0.56
N ARG A 138 -1.45 11.65 1.07
CA ARG A 138 -0.63 12.78 1.53
C ARG A 138 0.20 12.43 2.76
N GLU A 139 -0.32 11.66 3.71
CA GLU A 139 0.40 11.18 4.88
C GLU A 139 1.55 10.23 4.48
N LEU A 140 1.29 9.29 3.56
CA LEU A 140 2.33 8.44 2.98
C LEU A 140 3.39 9.27 2.24
N ARG A 141 2.97 10.27 1.44
CA ARG A 141 3.90 11.18 0.77
C ARG A 141 4.77 11.93 1.78
N ALA A 142 4.21 12.43 2.87
CA ALA A 142 4.97 13.13 3.91
C ALA A 142 6.00 12.23 4.59
N SER A 143 5.74 10.93 4.73
CA SER A 143 6.66 9.96 5.32
C SER A 143 7.81 9.54 4.38
N LEU A 144 7.67 9.73 3.07
CA LEU A 144 8.74 9.55 2.10
C LEU A 144 9.77 10.67 2.19
N LYS A 145 11.04 10.37 1.99
CA LYS A 145 12.10 11.36 1.73
C LYS A 145 11.83 12.10 0.42
N PRO A 146 12.41 13.29 0.20
CA PRO A 146 12.43 13.91 -1.13
C PRO A 146 12.94 12.92 -2.20
N GLY A 147 12.21 12.81 -3.32
CA GLY A 147 12.53 11.83 -4.37
C GLY A 147 12.19 10.38 -4.04
N GLY A 148 11.65 10.09 -2.85
CA GLY A 148 11.24 8.75 -2.45
C GLY A 148 10.10 8.19 -3.32
N VAL A 149 9.96 6.87 -3.33
CA VAL A 149 9.10 6.15 -4.29
C VAL A 149 8.00 5.37 -3.56
N LEU A 150 6.77 5.47 -4.07
CA LEU A 150 5.64 4.65 -3.67
C LEU A 150 5.37 3.60 -4.76
N PHE A 151 5.38 2.34 -4.40
CA PHE A 151 4.80 1.25 -5.18
C PHE A 151 3.41 0.93 -4.66
N SER A 152 2.45 0.70 -5.54
CA SER A 152 1.14 0.18 -5.17
C SER A 152 0.64 -0.88 -6.14
N SER A 153 -0.08 -1.89 -5.61
CA SER A 153 -0.83 -2.87 -6.39
C SER A 153 -2.25 -2.92 -5.87
N ASN A 154 -3.23 -2.71 -6.76
CA ASN A 154 -4.65 -2.63 -6.42
C ASN A 154 -5.51 -3.46 -7.36
N PRO A 155 -6.67 -3.99 -6.92
CA PRO A 155 -7.64 -4.61 -7.81
C PRO A 155 -8.11 -3.63 -8.89
N ARG A 156 -8.12 -4.11 -10.13
CA ARG A 156 -8.63 -3.36 -11.28
C ARG A 156 -10.14 -3.52 -11.38
N GLY A 157 -10.85 -2.44 -11.65
CA GLY A 157 -12.31 -2.46 -11.87
C GLY A 157 -12.84 -1.12 -12.38
N ASP A 158 -14.13 -0.90 -12.18
CA ASP A 158 -14.86 0.28 -12.65
C ASP A 158 -15.14 1.30 -11.55
N ASP A 159 -14.17 1.50 -10.64
CA ASP A 159 -14.28 2.39 -9.48
C ASP A 159 -15.37 1.95 -8.49
N VAL A 160 -15.67 0.66 -8.46
CA VAL A 160 -16.65 0.09 -7.55
C VAL A 160 -16.06 -0.02 -6.16
N GLU A 161 -16.79 0.49 -5.19
CA GLU A 161 -16.43 0.51 -3.78
C GLU A 161 -17.49 -0.19 -2.93
N GLY A 162 -17.05 -1.05 -2.01
CA GLY A 162 -17.96 -1.76 -1.12
C GLY A 162 -17.38 -3.02 -0.50
N TRP A 163 -18.27 -3.83 0.05
CA TRP A 163 -17.94 -5.05 0.74
C TRP A 163 -17.79 -6.26 -0.17
N SER A 164 -16.74 -7.05 0.06
CA SER A 164 -16.58 -8.42 -0.45
C SER A 164 -16.46 -9.35 0.77
N GLY A 165 -17.56 -9.98 1.15
CA GLY A 165 -17.65 -10.68 2.44
C GLY A 165 -17.47 -9.70 3.60
N ASN A 166 -16.44 -9.89 4.40
CA ASN A 166 -16.09 -9.03 5.54
C ASN A 166 -14.94 -8.04 5.24
N ARG A 167 -14.52 -7.90 4.00
CA ARG A 167 -13.47 -6.98 3.59
C ARG A 167 -14.06 -5.85 2.78
N TYR A 168 -13.77 -4.62 3.18
CA TYR A 168 -14.10 -3.45 2.37
C TYR A 168 -12.99 -3.20 1.35
N GLY A 169 -13.35 -2.70 0.18
CA GLY A 169 -12.35 -2.40 -0.83
C GLY A 169 -12.88 -1.60 -2.00
N VAL A 170 -11.92 -1.03 -2.74
CA VAL A 170 -12.16 -0.24 -3.96
C VAL A 170 -11.44 -0.89 -5.12
N HIS A 171 -12.17 -1.13 -6.22
CA HIS A 171 -11.60 -1.63 -7.47
C HIS A 171 -11.43 -0.45 -8.43
N PHE A 172 -10.19 -0.07 -8.72
CA PHE A 172 -9.90 1.17 -9.45
C PHE A 172 -9.84 0.99 -10.96
N ARG A 173 -10.32 2.02 -11.69
CA ARG A 173 -9.80 2.31 -13.04
C ARG A 173 -8.41 2.93 -12.91
N LEU A 174 -7.53 2.63 -13.86
CA LEU A 174 -6.19 3.26 -13.89
C LEU A 174 -6.28 4.79 -13.93
N ALA A 175 -7.22 5.35 -14.70
CA ALA A 175 -7.37 6.80 -14.79
C ALA A 175 -7.72 7.45 -13.45
N THR A 176 -8.61 6.84 -12.68
CA THR A 176 -9.00 7.31 -11.34
C THR A 176 -7.84 7.19 -10.35
N TRP A 177 -7.12 6.06 -10.38
CA TRP A 177 -5.95 5.85 -9.55
C TRP A 177 -4.85 6.90 -9.84
N ARG A 178 -4.59 7.18 -11.12
CA ARG A 178 -3.67 8.24 -11.56
C ARG A 178 -4.05 9.62 -11.02
N SER A 179 -5.32 9.99 -11.13
CA SER A 179 -5.79 11.29 -10.61
C SER A 179 -5.52 11.39 -9.11
N LEU A 180 -5.88 10.38 -8.33
CA LEU A 180 -5.68 10.36 -6.87
C LEU A 180 -4.20 10.56 -6.49
N LEU A 181 -3.28 9.87 -7.16
CA LEU A 181 -1.85 9.97 -6.88
C LEU A 181 -1.28 11.32 -7.31
N THR A 182 -1.65 11.80 -8.51
CA THR A 182 -1.22 13.12 -9.02
C THR A 182 -1.72 14.25 -8.11
N ASP A 183 -2.98 14.20 -7.70
CA ASP A 183 -3.58 15.19 -6.78
C ASP A 183 -2.95 15.14 -5.38
N ALA A 184 -2.38 14.00 -4.98
CA ALA A 184 -1.62 13.85 -3.75
C ALA A 184 -0.13 14.28 -3.88
N GLY A 185 0.33 14.75 -5.05
CA GLY A 185 1.70 15.22 -5.29
C GLY A 185 2.68 14.12 -5.63
N PHE A 186 2.24 13.12 -6.40
CA PHE A 186 3.11 12.09 -6.94
C PHE A 186 3.20 12.18 -8.48
N VAL A 187 4.34 11.81 -9.02
CA VAL A 187 4.61 11.68 -10.46
C VAL A 187 4.70 10.21 -10.83
N GLU A 188 3.95 9.77 -11.83
CA GLU A 188 3.99 8.38 -12.31
C GLU A 188 5.32 8.07 -12.98
N LEU A 189 5.97 6.97 -12.56
CA LEU A 189 7.17 6.44 -13.17
C LEU A 189 6.87 5.27 -14.09
N ALA A 190 6.01 4.36 -13.63
CA ALA A 190 5.62 3.16 -14.38
C ALA A 190 4.27 2.62 -13.92
N HIS A 191 3.64 1.84 -14.78
CA HIS A 191 2.53 0.96 -14.40
C HIS A 191 2.49 -0.28 -15.29
N TYR A 192 1.92 -1.33 -14.76
CA TYR A 192 1.68 -2.57 -15.46
C TYR A 192 0.49 -3.32 -14.88
N TYR A 193 0.11 -4.40 -15.53
CA TYR A 193 -1.02 -5.22 -15.10
C TYR A 193 -0.57 -6.65 -14.83
N ARG A 194 -1.24 -7.30 -13.87
CA ARG A 194 -0.88 -8.66 -13.44
C ARG A 194 -2.07 -9.63 -13.50
N PRO A 195 -1.81 -10.95 -13.71
CA PRO A 195 -0.52 -11.56 -14.04
C PRO A 195 0.02 -11.10 -15.40
N GLU A 196 1.35 -11.08 -15.57
CA GLU A 196 1.99 -10.74 -16.83
C GLU A 196 1.74 -11.81 -17.91
N GLY A 197 1.78 -11.40 -19.19
CA GLY A 197 1.66 -12.32 -20.31
C GLY A 197 0.22 -12.79 -20.62
N LEU A 198 -0.76 -12.42 -19.82
CA LEU A 198 -2.16 -12.74 -20.05
C LEU A 198 -2.90 -11.60 -20.78
N PRO A 199 -4.01 -11.92 -21.48
CA PRO A 199 -4.93 -10.89 -22.01
C PRO A 199 -5.43 -9.96 -20.89
N ARG A 200 -5.73 -8.69 -21.25
CA ARG A 200 -6.13 -7.65 -20.29
C ARG A 200 -7.30 -8.06 -19.39
N GLU A 201 -8.24 -8.82 -19.90
CA GLU A 201 -9.44 -9.29 -19.19
C GLU A 201 -9.08 -10.27 -18.07
N GLN A 202 -7.93 -10.92 -18.18
CA GLN A 202 -7.40 -11.87 -17.21
C GLN A 202 -6.33 -11.25 -16.29
N GLN A 203 -6.15 -9.93 -16.35
CA GLN A 203 -5.23 -9.17 -15.51
C GLN A 203 -6.00 -8.30 -14.50
N PRO A 204 -6.44 -8.87 -13.38
CA PRO A 204 -7.31 -8.18 -12.42
C PRO A 204 -6.57 -7.17 -11.52
N TRP A 205 -5.26 -7.01 -11.66
CA TRP A 205 -4.45 -6.13 -10.83
C TRP A 205 -3.78 -5.02 -11.63
N ILE A 206 -3.78 -3.80 -11.07
CA ILE A 206 -2.99 -2.66 -11.53
C ILE A 206 -1.85 -2.48 -10.55
N ALA A 207 -0.62 -2.60 -11.04
CA ALA A 207 0.59 -2.24 -10.30
C ALA A 207 1.14 -0.92 -10.85
N SER A 208 1.62 -0.03 -9.99
CA SER A 208 2.12 1.28 -10.38
C SER A 208 3.20 1.81 -9.44
N VAL A 209 4.11 2.59 -10.00
CA VAL A 209 5.27 3.16 -9.31
C VAL A 209 5.22 4.68 -9.45
N TRP A 210 5.42 5.38 -8.35
CA TRP A 210 5.22 6.81 -8.23
C TRP A 210 6.34 7.46 -7.45
N ARG A 211 6.86 8.58 -7.91
CA ARG A 211 7.84 9.38 -7.17
C ARG A 211 7.15 10.50 -6.42
N ARG A 212 7.55 10.74 -5.18
CA ARG A 212 7.21 11.98 -4.47
C ARG A 212 7.70 13.15 -5.28
N ASP A 213 6.78 14.01 -5.75
CA ASP A 213 7.14 15.24 -6.46
C ASP A 213 7.98 16.16 -5.56
N ALA A 214 8.94 16.85 -6.17
CA ALA A 214 9.75 17.83 -5.45
C ALA A 214 8.83 18.95 -4.94
N ASP A 215 8.90 19.24 -3.64
CA ASP A 215 8.20 20.40 -3.11
C ASP A 215 8.81 21.67 -3.73
N ALA A 216 7.98 22.66 -4.05
CA ALA A 216 8.45 23.93 -4.61
C ALA A 216 9.52 24.64 -3.72
N ALA A 217 9.61 24.23 -2.45
CA ALA A 217 10.64 24.67 -1.49
C ALA A 217 12.00 23.97 -1.68
N ASP A 218 12.06 22.76 -2.26
CA ASP A 218 13.30 22.01 -2.49
C ASP A 218 14.04 22.49 -3.77
N ALA A 219 13.34 23.14 -4.70
CA ALA A 219 13.91 23.70 -5.93
C ALA A 219 14.76 24.97 -5.71
N SER A 220 14.88 25.43 -4.45
CA SER A 220 15.56 26.69 -4.07
C SER A 220 16.82 26.47 -3.21
N ARG A 221 17.34 25.27 -3.12
CA ARG A 221 18.58 24.97 -2.38
C ARG A 221 19.71 24.51 -3.26
#